data_1c8e287fd5395c44fb501dd599cb2ea9
#
_entry.id   1c8e287fd5395c44fb501dd599cb2ea9
#
_cell.length_a   1.000
_cell.length_b   1.000
_cell.length_c   1.000
_cell.angle_alpha   90.00
_cell.angle_beta   90.00
_cell.angle_gamma   90.00
#
_symmetry.space_group_name_H-M   'P 1'
#
loop_
_entity.id
_entity.type
_entity.pdbx_description
1 polymer ?
#
loop_
_entity_poly.entity_id
_entity_poly.type
_entity_poly.pdbx_seq_one_letter_code
_entity_poly.pdbx_strand_id
1 'polypeptide(L)'
;MKIELPKKVLFIINNLQLAGYDAFAVGGCVRDSILARKPQDWDITTSAKPEAIKEIFRRTVDTGIEHGTVTVMIGKDSYEVTTYRIDGAYEDSRHPKEVRFTNCLEEDLRRRDFTINAMAYNDDVRLVDVFGGMQDLNHHLIRCVGDPRERFLEDALRILRAVRFSAQLDFPIEPDTAKAVKELAPNLKNISAERIQTELVKLLTSPHPERIQDACELGITKVVLPEWDAMVGVKQNTIHHKYDVAEHTLYTLKHVKRDKYLRLTMLFHDMGKPAMKTTDEKGNDHFKGHALESEKIARTVLKRLKFDNETIRIVTKLVCYHDYRMEATPANVRRAMNRIGVELFPYYLAVRLADAKSQSTYMRREKIENIVEIRNLYKQILMENQCVTLRQLAVSGRELMELGMKPGRELGAMLSELLEYVLDDPERNTKENLCKYVKEKMEKEK
;
A
#
# COMPACT_ATOMS: atom_id res chain seq x y z
N MET A 1 -27.99 22.19 0.38
CA MET A 1 -27.57 20.82 0.73
C MET A 1 -27.30 20.76 2.21
N LYS A 2 -27.69 19.66 2.90
CA LYS A 2 -27.41 19.46 4.33
C LYS A 2 -26.42 18.29 4.48
N ILE A 3 -25.32 18.51 5.17
CA ILE A 3 -24.32 17.49 5.53
C ILE A 3 -24.55 17.14 7.02
N GLU A 4 -24.60 15.86 7.35
CA GLU A 4 -24.69 15.42 8.74
C GLU A 4 -23.30 15.41 9.38
N LEU A 5 -23.04 16.43 10.21
CA LEU A 5 -21.79 16.51 10.97
C LEU A 5 -21.85 15.57 12.20
N PRO A 6 -20.78 14.82 12.52
CA PRO A 6 -20.72 14.07 13.77
C PRO A 6 -20.85 14.98 15.00
N LYS A 7 -21.50 14.50 16.05
CA LYS A 7 -21.74 15.27 17.30
C LYS A 7 -20.48 15.93 17.86
N LYS A 8 -19.31 15.28 17.76
CA LYS A 8 -18.05 15.81 18.28
C LYS A 8 -17.50 16.92 17.38
N VAL A 9 -17.67 16.82 16.06
CA VAL A 9 -17.32 17.88 15.10
C VAL A 9 -18.19 19.11 15.32
N LEU A 10 -19.52 18.91 15.45
CA LEU A 10 -20.45 19.98 15.81
C LEU A 10 -20.09 20.64 17.16
N PHE A 11 -19.71 19.85 18.15
CA PHE A 11 -19.27 20.38 19.44
C PHE A 11 -18.06 21.32 19.27
N ILE A 12 -17.06 20.94 18.47
CA ILE A 12 -15.88 21.78 18.24
C ILE A 12 -16.26 23.05 17.49
N ILE A 13 -17.01 22.93 16.39
CA ILE A 13 -17.43 24.09 15.58
C ILE A 13 -18.24 25.07 16.42
N ASN A 14 -19.24 24.58 17.14
CA ASN A 14 -20.10 25.44 17.96
C ASN A 14 -19.35 26.16 19.10
N ASN A 15 -18.37 25.51 19.74
CA ASN A 15 -17.58 26.20 20.78
C ASN A 15 -16.68 27.30 20.21
N LEU A 16 -16.09 27.10 19.02
CA LEU A 16 -15.34 28.14 18.32
C LEU A 16 -16.25 29.31 17.93
N GLN A 17 -17.45 29.04 17.41
CA GLN A 17 -18.42 30.05 17.03
C GLN A 17 -18.97 30.82 18.24
N LEU A 18 -19.27 30.14 19.35
CA LEU A 18 -19.67 30.79 20.60
C LEU A 18 -18.58 31.70 21.19
N ALA A 19 -17.32 31.40 20.93
CA ALA A 19 -16.18 32.25 21.27
C ALA A 19 -15.94 33.40 20.27
N GLY A 20 -16.79 33.55 19.25
CA GLY A 20 -16.72 34.63 18.25
C GLY A 20 -15.84 34.37 17.04
N TYR A 21 -15.45 33.11 16.80
CA TYR A 21 -14.62 32.72 15.66
C TYR A 21 -15.44 31.98 14.60
N ASP A 22 -15.07 32.18 13.34
CA ASP A 22 -15.57 31.32 12.27
C ASP A 22 -15.00 29.90 12.40
N ALA A 23 -15.83 28.88 12.13
CA ALA A 23 -15.38 27.51 12.11
C ALA A 23 -16.19 26.65 11.13
N PHE A 24 -15.50 25.80 10.37
CA PHE A 24 -16.08 24.93 9.34
C PHE A 24 -15.39 23.58 9.30
N ALA A 25 -16.15 22.51 9.02
CA ALA A 25 -15.57 21.28 8.48
C ALA A 25 -15.09 21.57 7.07
N VAL A 26 -13.94 20.99 6.63
CA VAL A 26 -13.29 21.37 5.39
C VAL A 26 -12.58 20.23 4.68
N GLY A 27 -12.53 20.29 3.36
CA GLY A 27 -11.70 19.38 2.59
C GLY A 27 -12.32 18.00 2.32
N GLY A 28 -11.55 16.96 2.58
CA GLY A 28 -11.91 15.57 2.27
C GLY A 28 -13.23 15.12 2.89
N CYS A 29 -13.51 15.50 4.12
CA CYS A 29 -14.75 15.13 4.81
C CYS A 29 -15.98 15.75 4.17
N VAL A 30 -15.91 16.99 3.71
CA VAL A 30 -17.01 17.68 3.02
C VAL A 30 -17.26 16.99 1.67
N ARG A 31 -16.22 16.80 0.86
CA ARG A 31 -16.29 16.05 -0.41
C ARG A 31 -16.91 14.67 -0.24
N ASP A 32 -16.40 13.88 0.70
CA ASP A 32 -16.86 12.50 0.88
C ASP A 32 -18.32 12.46 1.39
N SER A 33 -18.72 13.39 2.22
CA SER A 33 -20.12 13.54 2.63
C SER A 33 -21.05 13.89 1.46
N ILE A 34 -20.61 14.77 0.56
CA ILE A 34 -21.37 15.11 -0.67
C ILE A 34 -21.51 13.87 -1.58
N LEU A 35 -20.47 13.06 -1.70
CA LEU A 35 -20.45 11.81 -2.48
C LEU A 35 -21.14 10.63 -1.75
N ALA A 36 -21.83 10.86 -0.63
CA ALA A 36 -22.44 9.83 0.21
C ALA A 36 -21.43 8.73 0.65
N ARG A 37 -20.16 9.09 0.77
CA ARG A 37 -19.10 8.25 1.33
C ARG A 37 -18.92 8.59 2.80
N LYS A 38 -18.59 7.61 3.62
CA LYS A 38 -18.28 7.86 5.03
C LYS A 38 -16.89 8.48 5.15
N PRO A 39 -16.73 9.73 5.63
CA PRO A 39 -15.43 10.32 5.90
C PRO A 39 -14.66 9.49 6.93
N GLN A 40 -13.35 9.34 6.73
CA GLN A 40 -12.46 8.69 7.70
C GLN A 40 -12.04 9.68 8.78
N ASP A 41 -11.63 10.88 8.36
CA ASP A 41 -11.16 11.95 9.22
C ASP A 41 -11.98 13.22 8.97
N TRP A 42 -12.09 14.07 10.00
CA TRP A 42 -12.80 15.34 9.94
C TRP A 42 -11.85 16.47 10.29
N ASP A 43 -11.46 17.23 9.28
CA ASP A 43 -10.65 18.43 9.44
C ASP A 43 -11.55 19.63 9.67
N ILE A 44 -11.13 20.50 10.60
CA ILE A 44 -11.83 21.74 10.92
C ILE A 44 -10.89 22.90 10.63
N THR A 45 -11.42 23.94 9.98
CA THR A 45 -10.69 25.19 9.76
C THR A 45 -11.41 26.34 10.46
N THR A 46 -10.66 27.31 10.98
CA THR A 46 -11.21 28.39 11.84
C THR A 46 -10.42 29.69 11.72
N SER A 47 -11.06 30.82 12.02
CA SER A 47 -10.38 32.11 12.19
C SER A 47 -9.64 32.23 13.53
N ALA A 48 -9.90 31.31 14.50
CA ALA A 48 -9.22 31.28 15.78
C ALA A 48 -7.73 30.93 15.60
N LYS A 49 -6.85 31.70 16.25
CA LYS A 49 -5.41 31.36 16.31
C LYS A 49 -5.15 30.18 17.24
N PRO A 50 -4.00 29.49 17.13
CA PRO A 50 -3.68 28.33 17.95
C PRO A 50 -3.83 28.54 19.46
N GLU A 51 -3.47 29.72 19.96
CA GLU A 51 -3.58 30.09 21.37
C GLU A 51 -5.05 30.10 21.82
N ALA A 52 -5.91 30.74 21.02
CA ALA A 52 -7.36 30.80 21.32
C ALA A 52 -8.01 29.41 21.27
N ILE A 53 -7.60 28.54 20.33
CA ILE A 53 -8.08 27.15 20.28
C ILE A 53 -7.71 26.42 21.59
N LYS A 54 -6.49 26.62 22.11
CA LYS A 54 -6.00 26.00 23.36
C LYS A 54 -6.73 26.56 24.59
N GLU A 55 -7.16 27.79 24.57
CA GLU A 55 -7.97 28.40 25.65
C GLU A 55 -9.42 27.85 25.68
N ILE A 56 -10.01 27.63 24.49
CA ILE A 56 -11.37 27.12 24.37
C ILE A 56 -11.47 25.63 24.73
N PHE A 57 -10.45 24.83 24.37
CA PHE A 57 -10.48 23.38 24.57
C PHE A 57 -9.50 22.91 25.62
N ARG A 58 -10.02 22.25 26.65
CA ARG A 58 -9.24 21.77 27.80
C ARG A 58 -8.12 20.78 27.44
N ARG A 59 -8.27 19.97 26.38
CA ARG A 59 -7.32 18.92 25.99
C ARG A 59 -6.92 19.11 24.52
N THR A 60 -5.72 19.60 24.31
CA THR A 60 -5.14 19.83 23.00
C THR A 60 -3.74 19.24 22.94
N VAL A 61 -3.27 18.94 21.72
CA VAL A 61 -1.91 18.49 21.41
C VAL A 61 -1.35 19.37 20.28
N ASP A 62 -0.14 19.86 20.43
CA ASP A 62 0.54 20.69 19.45
C ASP A 62 1.14 19.80 18.34
N THR A 63 0.35 19.48 17.33
CA THR A 63 0.76 18.60 16.22
C THR A 63 1.35 19.34 15.02
N GLY A 64 1.20 20.66 14.97
CA GLY A 64 1.65 21.50 13.85
C GLY A 64 1.43 22.97 14.13
N ILE A 65 1.76 23.43 15.33
CA ILE A 65 1.49 24.81 15.79
C ILE A 65 2.16 25.86 14.89
N GLU A 66 3.36 25.58 14.37
CA GLU A 66 4.08 26.45 13.44
C GLU A 66 3.31 26.67 12.13
N HIS A 67 2.40 25.73 11.79
CA HIS A 67 1.54 25.78 10.62
C HIS A 67 0.08 26.10 10.98
N GLY A 68 -0.20 26.51 12.22
CA GLY A 68 -1.52 26.88 12.70
C GLY A 68 -2.45 25.70 13.02
N THR A 69 -1.94 24.47 13.13
CA THR A 69 -2.76 23.28 13.43
C THR A 69 -2.60 22.85 14.89
N VAL A 70 -3.74 22.68 15.56
CA VAL A 70 -3.86 22.13 16.92
C VAL A 70 -4.78 20.93 16.86
N THR A 71 -4.38 19.83 17.46
CA THR A 71 -5.26 18.66 17.62
C THR A 71 -6.09 18.79 18.89
N VAL A 72 -7.40 18.85 18.74
CA VAL A 72 -8.39 18.87 19.83
C VAL A 72 -8.81 17.45 20.17
N MET A 73 -8.72 17.08 21.46
CA MET A 73 -9.05 15.75 21.95
C MET A 73 -10.45 15.73 22.58
N ILE A 74 -11.37 14.95 22.00
CA ILE A 74 -12.74 14.77 22.55
C ILE A 74 -12.95 13.30 22.95
N GLY A 75 -12.74 13.02 24.23
CA GLY A 75 -12.71 11.65 24.74
C GLY A 75 -11.46 10.90 24.27
N LYS A 76 -11.63 9.88 23.43
CA LYS A 76 -10.52 9.11 22.82
C LYS A 76 -10.22 9.54 21.38
N ASP A 77 -11.04 10.39 20.78
CA ASP A 77 -10.92 10.82 19.39
C ASP A 77 -10.15 12.13 19.29
N SER A 78 -9.42 12.30 18.20
CA SER A 78 -8.60 13.46 17.86
C SER A 78 -9.16 14.14 16.62
N TYR A 79 -9.15 15.49 16.61
CA TYR A 79 -9.62 16.32 15.51
C TYR A 79 -8.61 17.40 15.21
N GLU A 80 -8.18 17.52 13.97
CA GLU A 80 -7.27 18.60 13.54
C GLU A 80 -8.08 19.88 13.33
N VAL A 81 -7.69 20.95 14.06
CA VAL A 81 -8.26 22.28 13.94
C VAL A 81 -7.17 23.22 13.46
N THR A 82 -7.33 23.75 12.25
CA THR A 82 -6.32 24.57 11.59
C THR A 82 -6.80 26.01 11.46
N THR A 83 -5.99 26.96 11.90
CA THR A 83 -6.21 28.41 11.70
C THR A 83 -6.17 28.75 10.22
N TYR A 84 -7.09 29.60 9.73
CA TYR A 84 -7.02 30.15 8.36
C TYR A 84 -5.68 30.76 8.10
N ARG A 85 -5.09 30.44 6.97
CA ARG A 85 -3.76 30.92 6.64
C ARG A 85 -3.56 31.17 5.15
N ILE A 86 -2.63 32.05 4.87
CA ILE A 86 -2.05 32.27 3.56
C ILE A 86 -0.63 31.71 3.62
N ASP A 87 -0.30 30.83 2.70
CA ASP A 87 1.05 30.31 2.58
C ASP A 87 1.87 31.35 1.78
N GLY A 88 3.04 31.76 2.32
CA GLY A 88 3.97 32.66 1.64
C GLY A 88 4.74 31.97 0.51
N ALA A 89 5.75 32.64 -0.05
CA ALA A 89 6.59 32.04 -1.09
C ALA A 89 7.28 30.77 -0.60
N TYR A 90 7.29 29.72 -1.44
CA TYR A 90 7.92 28.44 -1.16
C TYR A 90 9.36 28.42 -1.67
N GLU A 91 10.33 27.96 -0.86
CA GLU A 91 11.74 27.85 -1.27
C GLU A 91 12.13 26.45 -1.72
N ASP A 92 11.55 25.42 -1.11
CA ASP A 92 11.95 24.01 -1.27
C ASP A 92 10.86 23.12 -1.86
N SER A 93 9.83 23.71 -2.52
CA SER A 93 8.66 23.01 -3.04
C SER A 93 7.84 22.27 -1.94
N ARG A 94 7.94 22.73 -0.67
CA ARG A 94 7.24 22.11 0.46
C ARG A 94 6.81 23.10 1.55
N HIS A 95 7.75 23.93 2.03
CA HIS A 95 7.50 24.79 3.17
C HIS A 95 7.37 26.23 2.71
N PRO A 96 6.26 26.92 3.05
CA PRO A 96 6.22 28.35 2.90
C PRO A 96 7.24 28.99 3.85
N LYS A 97 7.99 29.99 3.37
CA LYS A 97 8.94 30.78 4.20
C LYS A 97 8.27 31.38 5.43
N GLU A 98 7.00 31.78 5.25
CA GLU A 98 6.19 32.38 6.30
C GLU A 98 4.75 31.88 6.16
N VAL A 99 4.15 31.52 7.27
CA VAL A 99 2.72 31.28 7.40
C VAL A 99 2.10 32.54 7.99
N ARG A 100 1.19 33.15 7.26
CA ARG A 100 0.45 34.32 7.73
C ARG A 100 -0.99 33.92 8.02
N PHE A 101 -1.41 34.10 9.27
CA PHE A 101 -2.79 33.86 9.63
C PHE A 101 -3.70 34.94 9.05
N THR A 102 -4.89 34.56 8.64
CA THR A 102 -5.92 35.42 8.06
C THR A 102 -7.25 35.15 8.74
N ASN A 103 -8.18 36.07 8.63
CA ASN A 103 -9.58 35.88 9.05
C ASN A 103 -10.50 35.54 7.86
N CYS A 104 -9.94 35.38 6.65
CA CYS A 104 -10.70 35.14 5.44
C CYS A 104 -10.67 33.65 5.06
N LEU A 105 -11.83 33.00 5.13
CA LEU A 105 -11.99 31.59 4.74
C LEU A 105 -11.59 31.35 3.27
N GLU A 106 -11.93 32.29 2.36
CA GLU A 106 -11.60 32.15 0.94
C GLU A 106 -10.09 32.01 0.71
N GLU A 107 -9.26 32.76 1.45
CA GLU A 107 -7.80 32.68 1.36
C GLU A 107 -7.30 31.31 1.84
N ASP A 108 -7.87 30.73 2.90
CA ASP A 108 -7.54 29.37 3.35
C ASP A 108 -7.97 28.31 2.33
N LEU A 109 -9.10 28.48 1.68
CA LEU A 109 -9.56 27.56 0.64
C LEU A 109 -8.70 27.67 -0.64
N ARG A 110 -8.23 28.88 -0.98
CA ARG A 110 -7.42 29.19 -2.18
C ARG A 110 -6.08 28.44 -2.21
N ARG A 111 -5.44 28.24 -1.05
CA ARG A 111 -4.15 27.53 -0.95
C ARG A 111 -4.26 26.00 -1.07
N ARG A 112 -5.49 25.44 -1.11
CA ARG A 112 -5.71 24.00 -1.20
C ARG A 112 -5.35 23.45 -2.57
N ASP A 113 -5.20 22.12 -2.64
CA ASP A 113 -4.73 21.43 -3.85
C ASP A 113 -5.78 21.41 -4.99
N PHE A 114 -6.98 20.88 -4.70
CA PHE A 114 -8.00 20.66 -5.71
C PHE A 114 -9.34 21.27 -5.29
N THR A 115 -10.12 21.71 -6.27
CA THR A 115 -11.44 22.34 -6.06
C THR A 115 -12.36 21.49 -5.21
N ILE A 116 -12.38 20.18 -5.45
CA ILE A 116 -13.18 19.19 -4.71
C ILE A 116 -12.77 19.06 -3.23
N ASN A 117 -11.62 19.57 -2.83
CA ASN A 117 -11.12 19.63 -1.46
C ASN A 117 -11.10 21.06 -0.90
N ALA A 118 -11.50 22.05 -1.70
CA ALA A 118 -11.55 23.47 -1.33
C ALA A 118 -12.98 23.92 -1.04
N MET A 119 -13.73 23.08 -0.36
CA MET A 119 -15.09 23.32 0.10
C MET A 119 -15.15 23.24 1.62
N ALA A 120 -15.94 24.12 2.23
CA ALA A 120 -16.16 24.17 3.68
C ALA A 120 -17.64 24.07 4.01
N TYR A 121 -17.97 23.53 5.21
CA TYR A 121 -19.35 23.39 5.63
C TYR A 121 -19.51 23.59 7.15
N ASN A 122 -20.54 24.33 7.54
CA ASN A 122 -21.12 24.29 8.88
C ASN A 122 -22.66 24.39 8.81
N ASP A 123 -23.34 24.23 9.93
CA ASP A 123 -24.81 24.19 9.93
C ASP A 123 -25.45 25.59 9.76
N ASP A 124 -24.73 26.67 10.05
CA ASP A 124 -25.27 28.04 9.96
C ASP A 124 -25.18 28.60 8.53
N VAL A 125 -23.97 28.59 7.95
CA VAL A 125 -23.71 29.13 6.61
C VAL A 125 -24.00 28.11 5.51
N ARG A 126 -24.00 26.79 5.84
CA ARG A 126 -24.10 25.67 4.91
C ARG A 126 -22.81 25.49 4.11
N LEU A 127 -22.93 25.08 2.85
CA LEU A 127 -21.79 24.82 1.98
C LEU A 127 -21.20 26.13 1.44
N VAL A 128 -19.91 26.32 1.66
CA VAL A 128 -19.10 27.37 1.03
C VAL A 128 -18.24 26.72 -0.06
N ASP A 129 -18.49 27.07 -1.31
CA ASP A 129 -17.80 26.58 -2.49
C ASP A 129 -17.44 27.76 -3.41
N VAL A 130 -16.28 28.35 -3.21
CA VAL A 130 -15.80 29.53 -3.95
C VAL A 130 -15.12 29.14 -5.25
N PHE A 131 -14.59 27.91 -5.33
CA PHE A 131 -13.74 27.48 -6.45
C PHE A 131 -14.41 26.45 -7.36
N GLY A 132 -15.73 26.23 -7.23
CA GLY A 132 -16.49 25.37 -8.12
C GLY A 132 -16.29 23.85 -7.84
N GLY A 133 -15.97 23.50 -6.62
CA GLY A 133 -15.77 22.10 -6.21
C GLY A 133 -17.00 21.22 -6.42
N MET A 134 -18.22 21.77 -6.20
CA MET A 134 -19.48 21.07 -6.51
C MET A 134 -19.66 20.79 -8.00
N GLN A 135 -19.28 21.75 -8.85
CA GLN A 135 -19.35 21.57 -10.31
C GLN A 135 -18.38 20.45 -10.73
N ASP A 136 -17.14 20.46 -10.22
CA ASP A 136 -16.15 19.44 -10.55
C ASP A 136 -16.51 18.07 -9.97
N LEU A 137 -17.16 18.00 -8.80
CA LEU A 137 -17.73 16.74 -8.29
C LEU A 137 -18.83 16.17 -9.20
N ASN A 138 -19.74 17.03 -9.69
CA ASN A 138 -20.81 16.63 -10.60
C ASN A 138 -20.27 16.17 -11.97
N HIS A 139 -19.17 16.79 -12.43
CA HIS A 139 -18.50 16.40 -13.69
C HIS A 139 -17.48 15.28 -13.47
N HIS A 140 -17.33 14.74 -12.25
CA HIS A 140 -16.33 13.74 -11.91
C HIS A 140 -14.92 14.17 -12.33
N LEU A 141 -14.43 15.32 -11.88
CA LEU A 141 -13.19 15.92 -12.38
C LEU A 141 -12.23 16.27 -11.23
N ILE A 142 -10.93 16.01 -11.43
CA ILE A 142 -9.86 16.46 -10.55
C ILE A 142 -9.23 17.70 -11.15
N ARG A 143 -9.54 18.88 -10.59
CA ARG A 143 -9.03 20.19 -11.01
C ARG A 143 -8.30 20.88 -9.88
N CYS A 144 -7.14 21.49 -10.16
CA CYS A 144 -6.45 22.37 -9.21
C CYS A 144 -7.26 23.63 -8.88
N VAL A 145 -7.06 24.13 -7.68
CA VAL A 145 -7.54 25.48 -7.30
C VAL A 145 -6.65 26.53 -7.98
N GLY A 146 -7.23 27.41 -8.78
CA GLY A 146 -6.48 28.44 -9.50
C GLY A 146 -5.55 27.90 -10.58
N ASP A 147 -4.35 28.46 -10.72
CA ASP A 147 -3.36 28.01 -11.71
C ASP A 147 -2.68 26.71 -11.23
N PRO A 148 -2.79 25.59 -11.98
CA PRO A 148 -2.15 24.34 -11.61
C PRO A 148 -0.62 24.42 -11.49
N ARG A 149 0.04 25.24 -12.31
CA ARG A 149 1.49 25.41 -12.25
C ARG A 149 1.93 26.03 -10.93
N GLU A 150 1.26 27.08 -10.51
CA GLU A 150 1.53 27.71 -9.22
C GLU A 150 1.35 26.70 -8.09
N ARG A 151 0.23 25.97 -8.08
CA ARG A 151 -0.08 24.94 -7.05
C ARG A 151 0.98 23.83 -6.97
N PHE A 152 1.51 23.39 -8.11
CA PHE A 152 2.54 22.33 -8.14
C PHE A 152 3.95 22.86 -7.86
N LEU A 153 4.23 24.13 -8.12
CA LEU A 153 5.48 24.78 -7.71
C LEU A 153 5.54 24.99 -6.19
N GLU A 154 4.41 25.27 -5.55
CA GLU A 154 4.31 25.39 -4.09
C GLU A 154 4.59 24.04 -3.39
N ASP A 155 3.91 22.98 -3.78
CA ASP A 155 4.12 21.65 -3.24
C ASP A 155 4.01 20.60 -4.36
N ALA A 156 5.16 20.14 -4.83
CA ALA A 156 5.22 19.16 -5.91
C ALA A 156 4.56 17.81 -5.55
N LEU A 157 4.32 17.50 -4.26
CA LEU A 157 3.55 16.31 -3.88
C LEU A 157 2.12 16.35 -4.40
N ARG A 158 1.55 17.55 -4.63
CA ARG A 158 0.21 17.70 -5.22
C ARG A 158 0.10 17.02 -6.59
N ILE A 159 1.21 16.90 -7.33
CA ILE A 159 1.32 16.14 -8.58
C ILE A 159 0.94 14.67 -8.37
N LEU A 160 1.55 14.02 -7.38
CA LEU A 160 1.23 12.62 -7.07
C LEU A 160 -0.18 12.47 -6.44
N ARG A 161 -0.61 13.48 -5.68
CA ARG A 161 -1.96 13.54 -5.11
C ARG A 161 -3.04 13.63 -6.19
N ALA A 162 -2.80 14.28 -7.34
CA ALA A 162 -3.75 14.33 -8.46
C ALA A 162 -4.09 12.91 -8.95
N VAL A 163 -3.08 12.08 -9.22
CA VAL A 163 -3.28 10.70 -9.64
C VAL A 163 -3.87 9.85 -8.52
N ARG A 164 -3.46 10.05 -7.28
CA ARG A 164 -4.05 9.36 -6.14
C ARG A 164 -5.54 9.67 -5.98
N PHE A 165 -5.97 10.92 -6.11
CA PHE A 165 -7.40 11.26 -6.05
C PHE A 165 -8.16 10.70 -7.26
N SER A 166 -7.57 10.75 -8.46
CA SER A 166 -8.10 10.06 -9.63
C SER A 166 -8.35 8.58 -9.34
N ALA A 167 -7.39 7.88 -8.73
CA ALA A 167 -7.52 6.48 -8.35
C ALA A 167 -8.54 6.21 -7.22
N GLN A 168 -8.70 7.14 -6.28
CA GLN A 168 -9.65 6.99 -5.18
C GLN A 168 -11.10 7.25 -5.57
N LEU A 169 -11.32 8.18 -6.50
CA LEU A 169 -12.64 8.68 -6.86
C LEU A 169 -13.14 8.13 -8.21
N ASP A 170 -12.24 7.58 -9.03
CA ASP A 170 -12.45 7.24 -10.44
C ASP A 170 -12.78 8.47 -11.30
N PHE A 171 -12.12 9.58 -11.01
CA PHE A 171 -12.31 10.84 -11.71
C PHE A 171 -11.10 11.11 -12.60
N PRO A 172 -11.26 11.48 -13.89
CA PRO A 172 -10.16 11.94 -14.72
C PRO A 172 -9.58 13.25 -14.17
N ILE A 173 -8.31 13.47 -14.48
CA ILE A 173 -7.63 14.74 -14.19
C ILE A 173 -8.01 15.72 -15.31
N GLU A 174 -8.36 16.94 -14.92
CA GLU A 174 -8.70 18.00 -15.85
C GLU A 174 -7.51 18.33 -16.80
N PRO A 175 -7.74 18.61 -18.10
CA PRO A 175 -6.67 18.71 -19.10
C PRO A 175 -5.55 19.70 -18.79
N ASP A 176 -5.85 20.93 -18.29
CA ASP A 176 -4.82 21.89 -17.95
C ASP A 176 -4.04 21.47 -16.68
N THR A 177 -4.74 20.87 -15.73
CA THR A 177 -4.14 20.24 -14.55
C THR A 177 -3.22 19.09 -14.96
N ALA A 178 -3.64 18.20 -15.87
CA ALA A 178 -2.84 17.10 -16.38
C ALA A 178 -1.60 17.57 -17.14
N LYS A 179 -1.74 18.65 -17.94
CA LYS A 179 -0.61 19.28 -18.64
C LYS A 179 0.43 19.81 -17.67
N ALA A 180 -0.01 20.51 -16.62
CA ALA A 180 0.89 21.01 -15.58
C ALA A 180 1.54 19.88 -14.78
N VAL A 181 0.82 18.78 -14.48
CA VAL A 181 1.39 17.57 -13.88
C VAL A 181 2.54 17.05 -14.75
N LYS A 182 2.33 16.87 -16.04
CA LYS A 182 3.34 16.35 -16.97
C LYS A 182 4.57 17.24 -17.05
N GLU A 183 4.36 18.56 -17.08
CA GLU A 183 5.42 19.57 -17.15
C GLU A 183 6.28 19.58 -15.87
N LEU A 184 5.64 19.48 -14.71
CA LEU A 184 6.27 19.67 -13.41
C LEU A 184 6.57 18.34 -12.66
N ALA A 185 6.25 17.18 -13.22
CA ALA A 185 6.58 15.87 -12.64
C ALA A 185 8.05 15.73 -12.21
N PRO A 186 9.06 16.28 -12.93
CA PRO A 186 10.46 16.23 -12.49
C PRO A 186 10.73 16.83 -11.10
N ASN A 187 9.87 17.75 -10.63
CA ASN A 187 10.02 18.37 -9.30
C ASN A 187 9.74 17.39 -8.14
N LEU A 188 9.13 16.24 -8.41
CA LEU A 188 8.96 15.18 -7.41
C LEU A 188 10.29 14.68 -6.83
N LYS A 189 11.42 14.90 -7.50
CA LYS A 189 12.76 14.60 -6.96
C LYS A 189 13.08 15.37 -5.66
N ASN A 190 12.41 16.50 -5.43
CA ASN A 190 12.60 17.34 -4.25
C ASN A 190 11.71 16.90 -3.07
N ILE A 191 10.81 15.93 -3.28
CA ILE A 191 9.88 15.47 -2.25
C ILE A 191 10.52 14.31 -1.47
N SER A 192 10.32 14.30 -0.15
CA SER A 192 10.85 13.22 0.70
C SER A 192 10.24 11.86 0.35
N ALA A 193 11.05 10.82 0.46
CA ALA A 193 10.65 9.45 0.13
C ALA A 193 9.44 8.98 0.94
N GLU A 194 9.31 9.39 2.20
CA GLU A 194 8.20 9.07 3.09
C GLU A 194 6.86 9.65 2.62
N ARG A 195 6.89 10.88 2.08
CA ARG A 195 5.70 11.52 1.51
C ARG A 195 5.28 10.81 0.21
N ILE A 196 6.24 10.49 -0.66
CA ILE A 196 6.00 9.73 -1.89
C ILE A 196 5.44 8.34 -1.56
N GLN A 197 6.04 7.63 -0.60
CA GLN A 197 5.58 6.34 -0.10
C GLN A 197 4.11 6.38 0.31
N THR A 198 3.75 7.39 1.12
CA THR A 198 2.39 7.54 1.65
C THR A 198 1.37 7.69 0.52
N GLU A 199 1.64 8.54 -0.47
CA GLU A 199 0.73 8.75 -1.61
C GLU A 199 0.68 7.51 -2.53
N LEU A 200 1.83 6.85 -2.78
CA LEU A 200 1.90 5.62 -3.56
C LEU A 200 1.08 4.49 -2.91
N VAL A 201 1.19 4.29 -1.60
CA VAL A 201 0.40 3.29 -0.88
C VAL A 201 -1.09 3.60 -0.97
N LYS A 202 -1.50 4.87 -0.79
CA LYS A 202 -2.89 5.31 -0.93
C LYS A 202 -3.43 5.11 -2.34
N LEU A 203 -2.61 5.33 -3.37
CA LEU A 203 -2.96 5.06 -4.77
C LEU A 203 -3.18 3.56 -4.98
N LEU A 204 -2.22 2.73 -4.59
CA LEU A 204 -2.27 1.28 -4.78
C LEU A 204 -3.42 0.62 -4.00
N THR A 205 -3.73 1.08 -2.80
CA THR A 205 -4.83 0.55 -1.98
C THR A 205 -6.19 1.18 -2.31
N SER A 206 -6.25 2.05 -3.30
CA SER A 206 -7.49 2.66 -3.80
C SER A 206 -8.39 1.63 -4.53
N PRO A 207 -9.63 2.00 -4.89
CA PRO A 207 -10.48 1.22 -5.78
C PRO A 207 -9.87 0.98 -7.16
N HIS A 208 -9.11 1.95 -7.69
CA HIS A 208 -8.59 1.99 -9.05
C HIS A 208 -7.05 2.06 -9.08
N PRO A 209 -6.33 1.02 -8.59
CA PRO A 209 -4.87 1.01 -8.57
C PRO A 209 -4.24 1.02 -9.97
N GLU A 210 -5.01 0.64 -11.00
CA GLU A 210 -4.61 0.72 -12.40
C GLU A 210 -4.30 2.14 -12.87
N ARG A 211 -4.75 3.18 -12.14
CA ARG A 211 -4.39 4.58 -12.40
C ARG A 211 -2.88 4.87 -12.20
N ILE A 212 -2.09 3.90 -11.75
CA ILE A 212 -0.63 3.99 -11.84
C ILE A 212 -0.16 4.12 -13.28
N GLN A 213 -0.94 3.64 -14.25
CA GLN A 213 -0.69 3.86 -15.67
C GLN A 213 -0.79 5.36 -16.02
N ASP A 214 -1.77 6.08 -15.47
CA ASP A 214 -1.88 7.53 -15.67
C ASP A 214 -0.63 8.24 -15.12
N ALA A 215 -0.09 7.77 -13.98
CA ALA A 215 1.17 8.28 -13.44
C ALA A 215 2.35 8.07 -14.41
N CYS A 216 2.38 6.95 -15.13
CA CYS A 216 3.37 6.67 -16.16
C CYS A 216 3.22 7.63 -17.36
N GLU A 217 2.02 7.77 -17.89
CA GLU A 217 1.73 8.63 -19.05
C GLU A 217 2.01 10.12 -18.77
N LEU A 218 1.83 10.53 -17.53
CA LEU A 218 2.14 11.87 -17.03
C LEU A 218 3.61 12.04 -16.60
N GLY A 219 4.46 11.01 -16.73
CA GLY A 219 5.89 11.08 -16.44
C GLY A 219 6.26 11.05 -14.95
N ILE A 220 5.31 10.79 -14.07
CA ILE A 220 5.50 10.70 -12.61
C ILE A 220 6.39 9.49 -12.28
N THR A 221 6.10 8.33 -12.87
CA THR A 221 6.83 7.08 -12.59
C THR A 221 8.31 7.19 -12.94
N LYS A 222 8.68 7.94 -13.99
CA LYS A 222 10.10 8.21 -14.34
C LYS A 222 10.91 8.75 -13.18
N VAL A 223 10.28 9.45 -12.24
CA VAL A 223 10.93 10.05 -11.08
C VAL A 223 10.81 9.17 -9.84
N VAL A 224 9.61 8.68 -9.55
CA VAL A 224 9.33 7.98 -8.28
C VAL A 224 9.50 6.46 -8.37
N LEU A 225 9.28 5.86 -9.56
CA LEU A 225 9.29 4.41 -9.78
C LEU A 225 9.71 4.06 -11.23
N PRO A 226 10.93 4.43 -11.67
CA PRO A 226 11.39 4.19 -13.06
C PRO A 226 11.39 2.72 -13.44
N GLU A 227 11.41 1.82 -12.47
CA GLU A 227 11.30 0.37 -12.67
C GLU A 227 9.96 -0.03 -13.30
N TRP A 228 8.90 0.77 -13.08
CA TRP A 228 7.61 0.59 -13.76
C TRP A 228 7.72 0.86 -15.26
N ASP A 229 8.36 1.95 -15.64
CA ASP A 229 8.52 2.33 -17.05
C ASP A 229 9.25 1.25 -17.85
N ALA A 230 10.18 0.52 -17.22
CA ALA A 230 10.90 -0.58 -17.84
C ALA A 230 10.01 -1.78 -18.22
N MET A 231 8.82 -1.92 -17.62
CA MET A 231 7.87 -3.00 -17.93
C MET A 231 6.94 -2.66 -19.10
N VAL A 232 6.74 -1.37 -19.37
CA VAL A 232 5.76 -0.90 -20.37
C VAL A 232 6.20 -1.35 -21.77
N GLY A 233 5.28 -2.00 -22.50
CA GLY A 233 5.53 -2.49 -23.85
C GLY A 233 6.41 -3.76 -23.94
N VAL A 234 6.81 -4.34 -22.81
CA VAL A 234 7.56 -5.60 -22.80
C VAL A 234 6.62 -6.76 -23.07
N LYS A 235 6.59 -7.18 -24.33
CA LYS A 235 5.73 -8.29 -24.78
C LYS A 235 6.13 -9.61 -24.13
N GLN A 236 5.12 -10.45 -23.91
CA GLN A 236 5.25 -11.80 -23.37
C GLN A 236 4.68 -12.79 -24.42
N ASN A 237 5.50 -13.14 -25.42
CA ASN A 237 5.06 -14.03 -26.49
C ASN A 237 5.04 -15.49 -26.01
N THR A 238 4.03 -15.83 -25.22
CA THR A 238 3.76 -17.19 -24.72
C THR A 238 2.26 -17.45 -24.71
N ILE A 239 1.86 -18.73 -24.78
CA ILE A 239 0.45 -19.13 -24.69
C ILE A 239 -0.19 -18.77 -23.33
N HIS A 240 0.61 -18.52 -22.30
CA HIS A 240 0.17 -18.23 -20.95
C HIS A 240 -0.17 -16.74 -20.72
N HIS A 241 0.33 -15.83 -21.54
CA HIS A 241 0.15 -14.40 -21.38
C HIS A 241 -0.59 -13.79 -22.56
N LYS A 242 -1.50 -12.86 -22.24
CA LYS A 242 -2.29 -12.09 -23.22
C LYS A 242 -1.83 -10.65 -23.31
N TYR A 243 -1.22 -10.14 -22.27
CA TYR A 243 -0.87 -8.74 -22.04
C TYR A 243 0.64 -8.58 -22.03
N ASP A 244 1.14 -7.36 -22.23
CA ASP A 244 2.52 -7.03 -21.88
C ASP A 244 2.74 -7.10 -20.35
N VAL A 245 3.96 -6.91 -19.86
CA VAL A 245 4.30 -7.08 -18.44
C VAL A 245 3.59 -6.02 -17.57
N ALA A 246 3.53 -4.76 -18.03
CA ALA A 246 2.88 -3.68 -17.30
C ALA A 246 1.35 -3.88 -17.27
N GLU A 247 0.73 -4.13 -18.42
CA GLU A 247 -0.71 -4.41 -18.51
C GLU A 247 -1.11 -5.60 -17.62
N HIS A 248 -0.34 -6.71 -17.67
CA HIS A 248 -0.56 -7.85 -16.79
C HIS A 248 -0.56 -7.43 -15.32
N THR A 249 0.41 -6.62 -14.91
CA THR A 249 0.52 -6.10 -13.55
C THR A 249 -0.70 -5.26 -13.16
N LEU A 250 -1.23 -4.41 -14.06
CA LEU A 250 -2.47 -3.64 -13.81
C LEU A 250 -3.66 -4.56 -13.51
N TYR A 251 -3.81 -5.65 -14.27
CA TYR A 251 -4.87 -6.63 -14.02
C TYR A 251 -4.67 -7.37 -12.70
N THR A 252 -3.45 -7.75 -12.36
CA THR A 252 -3.18 -8.43 -11.07
C THR A 252 -3.48 -7.54 -9.88
N LEU A 253 -3.16 -6.25 -9.95
CA LEU A 253 -3.49 -5.26 -8.93
C LEU A 253 -5.01 -5.22 -8.65
N LYS A 254 -5.86 -5.32 -9.65
CA LYS A 254 -7.32 -5.32 -9.49
C LYS A 254 -7.85 -6.59 -8.83
N HIS A 255 -7.15 -7.71 -8.95
CA HIS A 255 -7.61 -9.02 -8.46
C HIS A 255 -7.19 -9.34 -7.01
N VAL A 256 -6.41 -8.50 -6.35
CA VAL A 256 -6.09 -8.62 -4.93
C VAL A 256 -6.91 -7.65 -4.08
N LYS A 257 -7.08 -7.99 -2.80
CA LYS A 257 -7.70 -7.08 -1.82
C LYS A 257 -6.93 -5.76 -1.72
N ARG A 258 -7.60 -4.72 -1.21
CA ARG A 258 -7.01 -3.40 -0.92
C ARG A 258 -6.13 -3.46 0.33
N ASP A 259 -5.17 -4.34 0.31
CA ASP A 259 -4.20 -4.58 1.36
C ASP A 259 -2.82 -4.11 0.92
N LYS A 260 -2.10 -3.43 1.79
CA LYS A 260 -0.77 -2.84 1.49
C LYS A 260 0.21 -3.89 0.95
N TYR A 261 0.30 -5.04 1.62
CA TYR A 261 1.26 -6.08 1.26
C TYR A 261 0.92 -6.74 -0.08
N LEU A 262 -0.36 -7.07 -0.29
CA LEU A 262 -0.82 -7.67 -1.54
C LEU A 262 -0.62 -6.72 -2.73
N ARG A 263 -1.00 -5.45 -2.58
CA ARG A 263 -0.88 -4.45 -3.65
C ARG A 263 0.58 -4.16 -4.01
N LEU A 264 1.46 -4.02 -3.02
CA LEU A 264 2.89 -3.88 -3.24
C LEU A 264 3.49 -5.15 -3.87
N THR A 265 3.11 -6.34 -3.41
CA THR A 265 3.58 -7.59 -4.01
C THR A 265 3.20 -7.66 -5.49
N MET A 266 1.94 -7.36 -5.84
CA MET A 266 1.52 -7.38 -7.25
C MET A 266 2.17 -6.28 -8.07
N LEU A 267 2.48 -5.12 -7.49
CA LEU A 267 3.25 -4.08 -8.18
C LEU A 267 4.65 -4.58 -8.60
N PHE A 268 5.32 -5.31 -7.72
CA PHE A 268 6.71 -5.71 -7.90
C PHE A 268 6.91 -7.10 -8.51
N HIS A 269 5.89 -7.98 -8.55
CA HIS A 269 6.08 -9.42 -8.83
C HIS A 269 6.82 -9.69 -10.15
N ASP A 270 6.54 -8.92 -11.18
CA ASP A 270 7.06 -9.10 -12.54
C ASP A 270 8.09 -8.03 -12.98
N MET A 271 8.52 -7.12 -12.09
CA MET A 271 9.49 -6.06 -12.42
C MET A 271 10.85 -6.58 -12.89
N GLY A 272 11.19 -7.82 -12.58
CA GLY A 272 12.41 -8.47 -13.05
C GLY A 272 12.31 -9.05 -14.48
N LYS A 273 11.10 -9.16 -15.05
CA LYS A 273 10.92 -9.77 -16.38
C LYS A 273 11.68 -9.05 -17.50
N PRO A 274 11.70 -7.71 -17.57
CA PRO A 274 12.45 -7.02 -18.63
C PRO A 274 13.93 -7.41 -18.70
N ALA A 275 14.58 -7.51 -17.54
CA ALA A 275 16.00 -7.87 -17.44
C ALA A 275 16.29 -9.36 -17.71
N MET A 276 15.29 -10.22 -17.51
CA MET A 276 15.42 -11.69 -17.61
C MET A 276 14.82 -12.26 -18.89
N LYS A 277 14.38 -11.39 -19.81
CA LYS A 277 13.75 -11.81 -21.06
C LYS A 277 14.77 -12.48 -21.99
N THR A 278 14.43 -13.67 -22.46
CA THR A 278 15.10 -14.36 -23.57
C THR A 278 14.03 -14.88 -24.53
N THR A 279 14.37 -14.99 -25.82
CA THR A 279 13.46 -15.51 -26.85
C THR A 279 14.11 -16.73 -27.50
N ASP A 280 13.38 -17.84 -27.59
CA ASP A 280 13.86 -19.06 -28.24
C ASP A 280 13.78 -18.98 -29.78
N GLU A 281 14.31 -20.00 -30.45
CA GLU A 281 14.31 -20.07 -31.92
C GLU A 281 12.90 -20.11 -32.55
N LYS A 282 11.89 -20.49 -31.75
CA LYS A 282 10.48 -20.51 -32.17
C LYS A 282 9.77 -19.19 -31.90
N GLY A 283 10.46 -18.19 -31.36
CA GLY A 283 9.95 -16.88 -31.03
C GLY A 283 9.18 -16.83 -29.72
N ASN A 284 9.26 -17.85 -28.86
CA ASN A 284 8.63 -17.82 -27.53
C ASN A 284 9.53 -17.10 -26.53
N ASP A 285 8.92 -16.27 -25.70
CA ASP A 285 9.61 -15.52 -24.65
C ASP A 285 9.70 -16.35 -23.35
N HIS A 286 10.84 -16.31 -22.72
CA HIS A 286 11.15 -16.93 -21.44
C HIS A 286 11.71 -15.89 -20.46
N PHE A 287 11.38 -16.07 -19.14
CA PHE A 287 11.75 -15.13 -18.08
C PHE A 287 12.35 -15.87 -16.88
N LYS A 288 13.24 -16.82 -17.14
CA LYS A 288 13.81 -17.68 -16.09
C LYS A 288 14.56 -16.85 -15.05
N GLY A 289 14.18 -17.01 -13.77
CA GLY A 289 14.79 -16.29 -12.65
C GLY A 289 14.22 -14.90 -12.38
N HIS A 290 13.20 -14.45 -13.13
CA HIS A 290 12.59 -13.14 -12.93
C HIS A 290 12.09 -12.91 -11.51
N ALA A 291 11.60 -13.93 -10.80
CA ALA A 291 11.10 -13.80 -9.44
C ALA A 291 12.19 -13.33 -8.44
N LEU A 292 13.42 -13.86 -8.59
CA LEU A 292 14.56 -13.44 -7.78
C LEU A 292 15.03 -12.02 -8.16
N GLU A 293 15.00 -11.69 -9.45
CA GLU A 293 15.34 -10.34 -9.91
C GLU A 293 14.27 -9.32 -9.46
N SER A 294 12.99 -9.68 -9.55
CA SER A 294 11.88 -8.88 -9.01
C SER A 294 12.02 -8.64 -7.49
N GLU A 295 12.45 -9.65 -6.74
CA GLU A 295 12.72 -9.54 -5.29
C GLU A 295 13.82 -8.51 -5.00
N LYS A 296 14.94 -8.52 -5.74
CA LYS A 296 16.03 -7.56 -5.60
C LYS A 296 15.57 -6.14 -5.91
N ILE A 297 14.81 -5.96 -7.01
CA ILE A 297 14.22 -4.68 -7.40
C ILE A 297 13.28 -4.19 -6.29
N ALA A 298 12.34 -5.04 -5.85
CA ALA A 298 11.40 -4.70 -4.78
C ALA A 298 12.13 -4.24 -3.50
N ARG A 299 13.15 -4.98 -3.08
CA ARG A 299 13.97 -4.63 -1.90
C ARG A 299 14.65 -3.28 -2.04
N THR A 300 15.21 -3.01 -3.20
CA THR A 300 15.90 -1.74 -3.52
C THR A 300 14.92 -0.57 -3.48
N VAL A 301 13.78 -0.69 -4.17
CA VAL A 301 12.75 0.36 -4.24
C VAL A 301 12.11 0.61 -2.88
N LEU A 302 11.72 -0.44 -2.16
CA LEU A 302 11.10 -0.31 -0.84
C LEU A 302 12.05 0.38 0.16
N LYS A 303 13.36 0.07 0.12
CA LYS A 303 14.37 0.79 0.92
C LYS A 303 14.51 2.25 0.48
N ARG A 304 14.59 2.51 -0.83
CA ARG A 304 14.65 3.88 -1.39
C ARG A 304 13.47 4.72 -0.95
N LEU A 305 12.27 4.13 -0.96
CA LEU A 305 11.04 4.78 -0.51
C LEU A 305 10.81 4.71 1.01
N LYS A 306 11.79 4.29 1.80
CA LYS A 306 11.76 4.30 3.27
C LYS A 306 10.63 3.49 3.89
N PHE A 307 10.25 2.35 3.29
CA PHE A 307 9.32 1.42 3.92
C PHE A 307 9.93 0.78 5.18
N ASP A 308 9.07 0.42 6.11
CA ASP A 308 9.46 -0.30 7.32
C ASP A 308 9.99 -1.71 7.01
N ASN A 309 10.84 -2.24 7.89
CA ASN A 309 11.50 -3.54 7.71
C ASN A 309 10.51 -4.69 7.56
N GLU A 310 9.37 -4.63 8.24
CA GLU A 310 8.34 -5.67 8.16
C GLU A 310 7.67 -5.66 6.79
N THR A 311 7.34 -4.50 6.25
CA THR A 311 6.83 -4.36 4.88
C THR A 311 7.84 -4.90 3.86
N ILE A 312 9.12 -4.54 4.01
CA ILE A 312 10.17 -5.05 3.13
C ILE A 312 10.25 -6.58 3.21
N ARG A 313 10.29 -7.16 4.42
CA ARG A 313 10.35 -8.60 4.65
C ARG A 313 9.19 -9.35 3.98
N ILE A 314 7.96 -8.90 4.22
CA ILE A 314 6.76 -9.55 3.71
C ILE A 314 6.70 -9.46 2.19
N VAL A 315 6.82 -8.25 1.63
CA VAL A 315 6.66 -8.03 0.19
C VAL A 315 7.74 -8.76 -0.60
N THR A 316 9.02 -8.65 -0.20
CA THR A 316 10.12 -9.32 -0.92
C THR A 316 9.99 -10.84 -0.84
N LYS A 317 9.55 -11.39 0.29
CA LYS A 317 9.27 -12.82 0.43
C LYS A 317 8.15 -13.27 -0.53
N LEU A 318 7.03 -12.55 -0.57
CA LEU A 318 5.92 -12.87 -1.46
C LEU A 318 6.29 -12.72 -2.94
N VAL A 319 7.05 -11.68 -3.30
CA VAL A 319 7.58 -11.48 -4.66
C VAL A 319 8.51 -12.63 -5.05
N CYS A 320 9.42 -13.07 -4.17
CA CYS A 320 10.31 -14.19 -4.43
C CYS A 320 9.56 -15.50 -4.74
N TYR A 321 8.42 -15.70 -4.07
CA TYR A 321 7.64 -16.95 -4.21
C TYR A 321 6.39 -16.81 -5.09
N HIS A 322 6.15 -15.69 -5.74
CA HIS A 322 4.91 -15.47 -6.51
C HIS A 322 4.70 -16.51 -7.63
N ASP A 323 5.76 -16.99 -8.27
CA ASP A 323 5.71 -18.01 -9.33
C ASP A 323 6.05 -19.44 -8.81
N TYR A 324 6.19 -19.63 -7.49
CA TYR A 324 6.43 -20.96 -6.95
C TYR A 324 5.19 -21.84 -7.15
N ARG A 325 5.34 -22.92 -7.93
CA ARG A 325 4.27 -23.87 -8.29
C ARG A 325 4.50 -25.19 -7.59
N MET A 326 3.41 -25.84 -7.19
CA MET A 326 3.43 -27.14 -6.59
C MET A 326 2.17 -27.93 -6.98
N GLU A 327 2.27 -29.24 -6.96
CA GLU A 327 1.11 -30.11 -6.96
C GLU A 327 0.39 -30.04 -5.61
N ALA A 328 -0.93 -30.13 -5.63
CA ALA A 328 -1.77 -30.07 -4.43
C ALA A 328 -1.71 -31.42 -3.67
N THR A 329 -0.57 -31.70 -3.04
CA THR A 329 -0.41 -32.81 -2.10
C THR A 329 -0.14 -32.29 -0.69
N PRO A 330 -0.56 -33.01 0.38
CA PRO A 330 -0.32 -32.57 1.75
C PRO A 330 1.16 -32.30 2.05
N ALA A 331 2.07 -33.16 1.60
CA ALA A 331 3.51 -33.02 1.80
C ALA A 331 4.07 -31.76 1.11
N ASN A 332 3.67 -31.49 -0.15
CA ASN A 332 4.10 -30.29 -0.86
C ASN A 332 3.59 -29.01 -0.19
N VAL A 333 2.34 -29.04 0.31
CA VAL A 333 1.75 -27.89 1.01
C VAL A 333 2.47 -27.64 2.33
N ARG A 334 2.79 -28.66 3.13
CA ARG A 334 3.59 -28.51 4.36
C ARG A 334 4.97 -27.91 4.08
N ARG A 335 5.67 -28.42 3.06
CA ARG A 335 6.96 -27.85 2.63
C ARG A 335 6.86 -26.39 2.19
N ALA A 336 5.82 -26.07 1.43
CA ALA A 336 5.59 -24.69 1.00
C ALA A 336 5.25 -23.77 2.18
N MET A 337 4.44 -24.24 3.13
CA MET A 337 4.16 -23.51 4.38
C MET A 337 5.44 -23.25 5.19
N ASN A 338 6.33 -24.23 5.26
CA ASN A 338 7.63 -24.06 5.91
C ASN A 338 8.51 -23.02 5.21
N ARG A 339 8.62 -23.08 3.88
CA ARG A 339 9.49 -22.19 3.09
C ARG A 339 8.98 -20.75 3.04
N ILE A 340 7.67 -20.57 2.82
CA ILE A 340 7.04 -19.26 2.66
C ILE A 340 6.76 -18.61 4.02
N GLY A 341 6.42 -19.42 5.00
CA GLY A 341 5.93 -19.00 6.31
C GLY A 341 4.42 -19.23 6.43
N VAL A 342 4.02 -19.84 7.56
CA VAL A 342 2.62 -20.19 7.81
C VAL A 342 1.72 -18.95 7.77
N GLU A 343 2.17 -17.85 8.36
CA GLU A 343 1.47 -16.56 8.42
C GLU A 343 1.36 -15.87 7.04
N LEU A 344 2.32 -16.10 6.13
CA LEU A 344 2.33 -15.51 4.80
C LEU A 344 1.62 -16.37 3.75
N PHE A 345 1.33 -17.61 4.07
CA PHE A 345 0.74 -18.57 3.13
C PHE A 345 -0.61 -18.10 2.56
N PRO A 346 -1.54 -17.50 3.33
CA PRO A 346 -2.76 -16.91 2.78
C PRO A 346 -2.51 -15.78 1.78
N TYR A 347 -1.49 -14.95 2.02
CA TYR A 347 -1.07 -13.90 1.09
C TYR A 347 -0.51 -14.50 -0.20
N TYR A 348 0.36 -15.50 -0.10
CA TYR A 348 0.88 -16.25 -1.24
C TYR A 348 -0.25 -16.82 -2.11
N LEU A 349 -1.26 -17.47 -1.51
CA LEU A 349 -2.41 -18.01 -2.25
C LEU A 349 -3.21 -16.90 -2.95
N ALA A 350 -3.37 -15.72 -2.32
CA ALA A 350 -4.05 -14.59 -2.92
C ALA A 350 -3.26 -14.03 -4.13
N VAL A 351 -1.93 -13.93 -4.02
CA VAL A 351 -1.02 -13.53 -5.10
C VAL A 351 -1.12 -14.51 -6.27
N ARG A 352 -1.01 -15.81 -6.01
CA ARG A 352 -1.14 -16.88 -7.02
C ARG A 352 -2.47 -16.83 -7.77
N LEU A 353 -3.56 -16.61 -7.02
CA LEU A 353 -4.91 -16.53 -7.59
C LEU A 353 -5.08 -15.29 -8.47
N ALA A 354 -4.54 -14.14 -8.05
CA ALA A 354 -4.61 -12.91 -8.82
C ALA A 354 -3.80 -13.03 -10.12
N ASP A 355 -2.59 -13.59 -10.05
CA ASP A 355 -1.75 -13.86 -11.21
C ASP A 355 -2.46 -14.80 -12.20
N ALA A 356 -2.97 -15.94 -11.74
CA ALA A 356 -3.69 -16.90 -12.59
C ALA A 356 -4.93 -16.29 -13.27
N LYS A 357 -5.69 -15.43 -12.57
CA LYS A 357 -6.85 -14.72 -13.14
C LYS A 357 -6.47 -13.71 -14.22
N SER A 358 -5.27 -13.15 -14.14
CA SER A 358 -4.76 -12.11 -15.04
C SER A 358 -4.00 -12.66 -16.25
N GLN A 359 -3.71 -13.96 -16.29
CA GLN A 359 -3.11 -14.66 -17.42
C GLN A 359 -4.11 -14.93 -18.55
N SER A 360 -3.66 -15.56 -19.65
CA SER A 360 -4.51 -16.02 -20.72
C SER A 360 -5.53 -17.06 -20.22
N THR A 361 -6.49 -17.43 -21.05
CA THR A 361 -7.48 -18.47 -20.72
C THR A 361 -6.89 -19.89 -20.72
N TYR A 362 -5.68 -20.05 -21.26
CA TYR A 362 -5.00 -21.35 -21.34
C TYR A 362 -4.71 -21.93 -19.94
N MET A 363 -5.26 -23.10 -19.68
CA MET A 363 -5.19 -23.80 -18.39
C MET A 363 -5.56 -22.94 -17.16
N ARG A 364 -6.35 -21.88 -17.36
CA ARG A 364 -6.71 -20.99 -16.24
C ARG A 364 -7.56 -21.70 -15.20
N ARG A 365 -8.50 -22.52 -15.65
CA ARG A 365 -9.39 -23.28 -14.78
C ARG A 365 -8.60 -24.25 -13.90
N GLU A 366 -7.74 -25.04 -14.49
CA GLU A 366 -6.90 -26.04 -13.81
C GLU A 366 -5.96 -25.37 -12.80
N LYS A 367 -5.37 -24.21 -13.17
CA LYS A 367 -4.54 -23.41 -12.25
C LYS A 367 -5.33 -22.95 -11.02
N ILE A 368 -6.55 -22.46 -11.24
CA ILE A 368 -7.42 -21.98 -10.14
C ILE A 368 -7.88 -23.15 -9.27
N GLU A 369 -8.28 -24.27 -9.85
CA GLU A 369 -8.68 -25.49 -9.14
C GLU A 369 -7.53 -25.99 -8.25
N ASN A 370 -6.32 -26.08 -8.77
CA ASN A 370 -5.14 -26.45 -7.98
C ASN A 370 -4.88 -25.49 -6.81
N ILE A 371 -5.02 -24.16 -7.00
CA ILE A 371 -4.87 -23.17 -5.91
C ILE A 371 -5.95 -23.36 -4.84
N VAL A 372 -7.18 -23.67 -5.24
CA VAL A 372 -8.29 -23.93 -4.31
C VAL A 372 -8.01 -25.20 -3.49
N GLU A 373 -7.50 -26.24 -4.12
CA GLU A 373 -7.14 -27.50 -3.44
C GLU A 373 -5.98 -27.28 -2.45
N ILE A 374 -4.92 -26.59 -2.85
CA ILE A 374 -3.82 -26.17 -1.95
C ILE A 374 -4.37 -25.40 -0.74
N ARG A 375 -5.32 -24.49 -0.96
CA ARG A 375 -5.96 -23.74 0.14
C ARG A 375 -6.73 -24.63 1.10
N ASN A 376 -7.41 -25.66 0.60
CA ASN A 376 -8.14 -26.60 1.43
C ASN A 376 -7.17 -27.48 2.26
N LEU A 377 -6.10 -27.96 1.64
CA LEU A 377 -5.03 -28.70 2.34
C LEU A 377 -4.34 -27.82 3.41
N TYR A 378 -4.05 -26.56 3.10
CA TYR A 378 -3.53 -25.62 4.10
C TYR A 378 -4.44 -25.51 5.34
N LYS A 379 -5.75 -25.38 5.14
CA LYS A 379 -6.71 -25.33 6.25
C LYS A 379 -6.75 -26.62 7.04
N GLN A 380 -6.72 -27.76 6.37
CA GLN A 380 -6.69 -29.08 7.01
C GLN A 380 -5.43 -29.24 7.87
N ILE A 381 -4.24 -28.93 7.31
CA ILE A 381 -2.95 -28.99 8.02
C ILE A 381 -2.98 -28.15 9.31
N LEU A 382 -3.59 -26.95 9.25
CA LEU A 382 -3.75 -26.10 10.43
C LEU A 382 -4.75 -26.67 11.45
N MET A 383 -5.90 -27.20 11.00
CA MET A 383 -6.92 -27.80 11.88
C MET A 383 -6.38 -29.02 12.62
N GLU A 384 -5.58 -29.84 11.94
CA GLU A 384 -4.96 -31.03 12.49
C GLU A 384 -3.68 -30.74 13.29
N ASN A 385 -3.28 -29.46 13.41
CA ASN A 385 -2.06 -29.00 14.07
C ASN A 385 -0.80 -29.76 13.62
N GLN A 386 -0.73 -30.10 12.31
CA GLN A 386 0.40 -30.83 11.76
C GLN A 386 1.70 -30.01 11.88
N CYS A 387 2.82 -30.70 12.07
CA CYS A 387 4.13 -30.08 12.16
C CYS A 387 4.58 -29.53 10.79
N VAL A 388 4.88 -28.24 10.74
CA VAL A 388 5.38 -27.54 9.54
C VAL A 388 6.63 -26.69 9.82
N THR A 389 7.08 -26.59 11.08
CA THR A 389 8.23 -25.81 11.47
C THR A 389 9.13 -26.56 12.46
N LEU A 390 10.41 -26.22 12.52
CA LEU A 390 11.35 -26.80 13.50
C LEU A 390 10.87 -26.70 14.95
N ARG A 391 10.13 -25.66 15.30
CA ARG A 391 9.59 -25.46 16.65
C ARG A 391 8.49 -26.45 17.04
N GLN A 392 7.88 -27.08 16.05
CA GLN A 392 6.79 -28.06 16.24
C GLN A 392 7.27 -29.50 16.22
N LEU A 393 8.58 -29.74 16.00
CA LEU A 393 9.14 -31.09 16.12
C LEU A 393 8.98 -31.62 17.54
N ALA A 394 8.67 -32.89 17.67
CA ALA A 394 8.55 -33.59 18.96
C ALA A 394 9.90 -33.80 19.68
N VAL A 395 11.00 -33.41 19.05
CA VAL A 395 12.35 -33.40 19.64
C VAL A 395 13.01 -32.04 19.41
N SER A 396 13.85 -31.62 20.34
CA SER A 396 14.68 -30.42 20.26
C SER A 396 16.17 -30.79 20.15
N GLY A 397 17.02 -29.79 19.93
CA GLY A 397 18.46 -30.01 19.95
C GLY A 397 18.98 -30.59 21.26
N ARG A 398 18.28 -30.41 22.38
CA ARG A 398 18.64 -30.98 23.67
C ARG A 398 18.51 -32.49 23.68
N GLU A 399 17.38 -33.03 23.18
CA GLU A 399 17.18 -34.48 23.07
C GLU A 399 18.20 -35.13 22.11
N LEU A 400 18.57 -34.41 21.03
CA LEU A 400 19.60 -34.94 20.11
C LEU A 400 20.99 -34.95 20.76
N MET A 401 21.32 -34.00 21.61
CA MET A 401 22.56 -34.03 22.41
C MET A 401 22.59 -35.16 23.44
N GLU A 402 21.45 -35.45 24.06
CA GLU A 402 21.30 -36.61 24.96
C GLU A 402 21.54 -37.94 24.23
N LEU A 403 21.30 -37.99 22.90
CA LEU A 403 21.64 -39.14 22.05
C LEU A 403 23.10 -39.20 21.60
N GLY A 404 23.92 -38.20 22.01
CA GLY A 404 25.35 -38.19 21.74
C GLY A 404 25.77 -37.23 20.58
N MET A 405 24.85 -36.46 20.00
CA MET A 405 25.22 -35.46 19.02
C MET A 405 25.92 -34.26 19.68
N LYS A 406 26.94 -33.73 19.01
CA LYS A 406 27.62 -32.53 19.49
C LYS A 406 26.89 -31.27 19.05
N PRO A 407 26.85 -30.19 19.88
CA PRO A 407 26.31 -28.91 19.45
C PRO A 407 27.09 -28.35 18.27
N GLY A 408 26.38 -27.85 17.26
CA GLY A 408 27.01 -27.27 16.06
C GLY A 408 26.18 -27.40 14.80
N ARG A 409 26.84 -27.29 13.66
CA ARG A 409 26.19 -27.35 12.33
C ARG A 409 25.51 -28.69 12.07
N GLU A 410 26.12 -29.80 12.50
CA GLU A 410 25.57 -31.15 12.32
C GLU A 410 24.23 -31.33 13.05
N LEU A 411 24.13 -30.80 14.26
CA LEU A 411 22.88 -30.79 15.03
C LEU A 411 21.77 -30.01 14.29
N GLY A 412 22.10 -28.83 13.75
CA GLY A 412 21.17 -28.04 12.96
C GLY A 412 20.75 -28.73 11.66
N ALA A 413 21.67 -29.38 10.98
CA ALA A 413 21.40 -30.17 9.78
C ALA A 413 20.47 -31.35 10.08
N MET A 414 20.72 -32.07 11.18
CA MET A 414 19.87 -33.17 11.64
C MET A 414 18.44 -32.70 11.95
N LEU A 415 18.26 -31.60 12.67
CA LEU A 415 16.93 -31.03 12.93
C LEU A 415 16.21 -30.65 11.64
N SER A 416 16.93 -30.11 10.66
CA SER A 416 16.35 -29.77 9.36
C SER A 416 15.93 -31.03 8.58
N GLU A 417 16.72 -32.09 8.66
CA GLU A 417 16.42 -33.38 8.05
C GLU A 417 15.24 -34.07 8.73
N LEU A 418 15.16 -34.05 10.05
CA LEU A 418 14.00 -34.52 10.79
C LEU A 418 12.73 -33.78 10.41
N LEU A 419 12.83 -32.47 10.20
CA LEU A 419 11.69 -31.70 9.71
C LEU A 419 11.25 -32.18 8.33
N GLU A 420 12.16 -32.34 7.36
CA GLU A 420 11.82 -32.87 6.03
C GLU A 420 11.18 -34.28 6.13
N TYR A 421 11.67 -35.13 7.02
CA TYR A 421 11.09 -36.46 7.28
C TYR A 421 9.65 -36.36 7.81
N VAL A 422 9.35 -35.38 8.67
CA VAL A 422 8.01 -35.14 9.20
C VAL A 422 7.11 -34.42 8.19
N LEU A 423 7.68 -33.53 7.36
CA LEU A 423 6.92 -32.84 6.31
C LEU A 423 6.38 -33.82 5.25
N ASP A 424 7.02 -34.96 5.04
CA ASP A 424 6.48 -36.06 4.22
C ASP A 424 5.26 -36.73 4.86
N ASP A 425 5.37 -37.05 6.14
CA ASP A 425 4.35 -37.76 6.88
C ASP A 425 4.29 -37.23 8.34
N PRO A 426 3.24 -36.50 8.74
CA PRO A 426 3.13 -35.88 10.05
C PRO A 426 3.01 -36.90 11.20
N GLU A 427 2.55 -38.15 10.95
CA GLU A 427 2.47 -39.21 11.93
C GLU A 427 3.84 -39.63 12.48
N ARG A 428 4.92 -39.27 11.75
CA ARG A 428 6.30 -39.49 12.18
C ARG A 428 6.74 -38.55 13.29
N ASN A 429 5.98 -37.50 13.58
CA ASN A 429 6.36 -36.50 14.58
C ASN A 429 6.12 -36.97 16.02
N THR A 430 6.74 -38.06 16.40
CA THR A 430 6.77 -38.54 17.78
C THR A 430 8.22 -38.62 18.27
N LYS A 431 8.45 -38.41 19.57
CA LYS A 431 9.78 -38.50 20.16
C LYS A 431 10.44 -39.86 19.87
N GLU A 432 9.70 -40.92 19.96
CA GLU A 432 10.16 -42.30 19.70
C GLU A 432 10.68 -42.46 18.27
N ASN A 433 9.85 -42.11 17.27
CA ASN A 433 10.18 -42.23 15.85
C ASN A 433 11.40 -41.37 15.49
N LEU A 434 11.44 -40.12 15.96
CA LEU A 434 12.53 -39.20 15.63
C LEU A 434 13.85 -39.62 16.30
N CYS A 435 13.83 -40.05 17.56
CA CYS A 435 15.02 -40.58 18.22
C CYS A 435 15.53 -41.88 17.57
N LYS A 436 14.64 -42.76 17.11
CA LYS A 436 15.00 -43.96 16.35
C LYS A 436 15.69 -43.61 15.05
N TYR A 437 15.12 -42.68 14.27
CA TYR A 437 15.71 -42.20 13.02
C TYR A 437 17.13 -41.66 13.23
N VAL A 438 17.35 -40.85 14.27
CA VAL A 438 18.67 -40.28 14.56
C VAL A 438 19.69 -41.37 14.91
N LYS A 439 19.30 -42.37 15.75
CA LYS A 439 20.21 -43.48 16.12
C LYS A 439 20.61 -44.30 14.89
N GLU A 440 19.65 -44.73 14.06
CA GLU A 440 19.93 -45.48 12.82
C GLU A 440 20.87 -44.75 11.88
N LYS A 441 20.78 -43.42 11.82
CA LYS A 441 21.66 -42.62 10.99
C LYS A 441 23.07 -42.50 11.57
N MET A 442 23.19 -42.26 12.86
CA MET A 442 24.49 -42.19 13.55
C MET A 442 25.24 -43.55 13.48
N GLU A 443 24.52 -44.65 13.43
CA GLU A 443 25.14 -46.01 13.27
C GLU A 443 25.68 -46.23 11.86
N LYS A 444 25.01 -45.69 10.81
CA LYS A 444 25.45 -45.80 9.42
C LYS A 444 26.63 -44.91 9.03
N GLU A 445 26.88 -43.87 9.79
CA GLU A 445 27.97 -42.92 9.60
C GLU A 445 29.25 -43.30 10.40
N LYS A 446 29.18 -44.36 11.24
CA LYS A 446 30.31 -44.97 11.92
C LYS A 446 30.91 -46.10 11.06
#